data_e0548c091abc20c57ee58310bbb54b46
#
_entry.id   e0548c091abc20c57ee58310bbb54b46
#
_cell.length_a   1.000
_cell.length_b   1.000
_cell.length_c   1.000
_cell.angle_alpha   90.00
_cell.angle_beta   90.00
_cell.angle_gamma   90.00
#
_symmetry.space_group_name_H-M   'P 1'
#
loop_
_entity.id
_entity.type
_entity.pdbx_description
1 polymer ?
#
loop_
_entity_poly.entity_id
_entity_poly.type
_entity_poly.pdbx_seq_one_letter_code
_entity_poly.pdbx_strand_id
1 'polypeptide(L)'
;EELGENWQQIYDTYLHTFANLTLTGFNTSYSNHSFQEKKDGYTDRKGNKINGFKDSAFCLSNYLKQCSKWTIDEIKERQQILLENFLRLWPMIKTEYVPLEKEYELVSFDDDEYELSWRQIIGYRYRNERHAVSNWVEMLVHIQ
;
A
#
# COMPACT_ATOMS: atom_id res chain seq x y z
N GLU A 1 19.66 4.93 -13.08
CA GLU A 1 20.35 4.22 -14.18
C GLU A 1 19.72 2.86 -14.48
N GLU A 2 19.41 2.01 -13.47
CA GLU A 2 18.83 0.67 -13.69
C GLU A 2 17.41 0.68 -14.30
N LEU A 3 16.62 1.71 -14.07
CA LEU A 3 15.23 1.82 -14.57
C LEU A 3 15.13 2.53 -15.94
N GLY A 4 16.24 3.08 -16.46
CA GLY A 4 16.26 3.74 -17.76
C GLY A 4 15.57 5.11 -17.79
N GLU A 5 15.23 5.60 -18.99
CA GLU A 5 14.67 6.95 -19.20
C GLU A 5 13.29 7.14 -18.56
N ASN A 6 12.49 6.08 -18.45
CA ASN A 6 11.14 6.11 -17.88
C ASN A 6 11.11 5.86 -16.35
N TRP A 7 12.25 6.05 -15.68
CA TRP A 7 12.39 5.72 -14.26
C TRP A 7 11.34 6.40 -13.36
N GLN A 8 10.96 7.65 -13.66
CA GLN A 8 9.98 8.39 -12.86
C GLN A 8 8.60 7.73 -12.92
N GLN A 9 8.13 7.38 -14.11
CA GLN A 9 6.84 6.71 -14.27
C GLN A 9 6.83 5.33 -13.59
N ILE A 10 7.94 4.58 -13.69
CA ILE A 10 8.10 3.29 -13.02
C ILE A 10 8.08 3.48 -11.50
N TYR A 11 8.79 4.48 -10.99
CA TYR A 11 8.83 4.83 -9.58
C TYR A 11 7.42 5.16 -9.06
N ASP A 12 6.71 6.08 -9.70
CA ASP A 12 5.37 6.52 -9.30
C ASP A 12 4.35 5.38 -9.33
N THR A 13 4.53 4.45 -10.28
CA THR A 13 3.61 3.30 -10.43
C THR A 13 3.90 2.18 -9.44
N TYR A 14 5.17 1.85 -9.20
CA TYR A 14 5.55 0.60 -8.52
C TYR A 14 6.17 0.77 -7.14
N LEU A 15 6.55 1.98 -6.71
CA LEU A 15 7.26 2.21 -5.45
C LEU A 15 6.60 1.53 -4.25
N HIS A 16 5.30 1.68 -4.10
CA HIS A 16 4.53 1.18 -2.98
C HIS A 16 3.71 -0.07 -3.30
N THR A 17 3.97 -0.72 -4.42
CA THR A 17 3.27 -1.96 -4.77
C THR A 17 3.83 -3.14 -4.00
N PHE A 18 2.98 -4.14 -3.77
CA PHE A 18 3.39 -5.39 -3.12
C PHE A 18 4.55 -6.09 -3.86
N ALA A 19 4.62 -5.93 -5.18
CA ALA A 19 5.70 -6.46 -6.00
C ALA A 19 7.07 -5.86 -5.67
N ASN A 20 7.11 -4.62 -5.21
CA ASN A 20 8.35 -3.91 -4.89
C ASN A 20 8.69 -3.89 -3.39
N LEU A 21 7.80 -4.42 -2.54
CA LEU A 21 8.02 -4.46 -1.08
C LEU A 21 8.53 -5.82 -0.63
N THR A 22 9.41 -5.84 0.37
CA THR A 22 9.84 -7.05 1.05
C THR A 22 10.08 -6.77 2.53
N LEU A 23 10.19 -7.84 3.32
CA LEU A 23 10.49 -7.75 4.75
C LEU A 23 12.00 -7.74 4.98
N THR A 24 12.46 -6.82 5.83
CA THR A 24 13.85 -6.72 6.23
C THR A 24 13.98 -6.09 7.62
N GLY A 25 14.99 -6.50 8.39
CA GLY A 25 15.40 -5.82 9.62
C GLY A 25 16.34 -4.64 9.39
N PHE A 26 16.74 -4.37 8.14
CA PHE A 26 17.79 -3.41 7.79
C PHE A 26 17.28 -2.24 6.94
N ASN A 27 15.98 -1.91 7.00
CA ASN A 27 15.36 -0.92 6.12
C ASN A 27 16.11 0.43 6.13
N THR A 28 16.43 0.95 7.32
CA THR A 28 17.19 2.21 7.47
C THR A 28 18.58 2.11 6.87
N SER A 29 19.26 0.99 7.04
CA SER A 29 20.61 0.76 6.51
C SER A 29 20.60 0.65 5.00
N TYR A 30 19.59 0.02 4.42
CA TYR A 30 19.48 -0.13 2.97
C TYR A 30 19.27 1.20 2.24
N SER A 31 18.48 2.12 2.79
CA SER A 31 18.27 3.48 2.26
C SER A 31 18.48 3.59 0.73
N ASN A 32 19.45 4.41 0.29
CA ASN A 32 19.75 4.68 -1.12
C ASN A 32 20.78 3.71 -1.75
N HIS A 33 21.09 2.60 -1.09
CA HIS A 33 21.99 1.61 -1.66
C HIS A 33 21.39 0.95 -2.91
N SER A 34 22.26 0.54 -3.83
CA SER A 34 21.90 -0.18 -5.04
C SER A 34 21.21 -1.50 -4.74
N PHE A 35 20.50 -2.06 -5.73
CA PHE A 35 19.89 -3.37 -5.58
C PHE A 35 20.93 -4.45 -5.24
N GLN A 36 22.09 -4.40 -5.89
CA GLN A 36 23.14 -5.40 -5.65
C GLN A 36 23.67 -5.36 -4.21
N GLU A 37 23.91 -4.16 -3.66
CA GLU A 37 24.31 -4.01 -2.25
C GLU A 37 23.22 -4.48 -1.29
N LYS A 38 21.96 -4.19 -1.56
CA LYS A 38 20.82 -4.68 -0.79
C LYS A 38 20.68 -6.20 -0.87
N LYS A 39 21.01 -6.78 -2.01
CA LYS A 39 20.96 -8.23 -2.20
C LYS A 39 22.09 -8.94 -1.50
N ASP A 40 23.33 -8.50 -1.72
CA ASP A 40 24.53 -9.19 -1.24
C ASP A 40 24.93 -8.83 0.20
N GLY A 41 24.42 -7.70 0.67
CA GLY A 41 24.89 -7.06 1.89
C GLY A 41 26.18 -6.26 1.64
N TYR A 42 26.53 -5.47 2.62
CA TYR A 42 27.70 -4.59 2.55
C TYR A 42 28.24 -4.31 3.95
N THR A 43 29.40 -3.66 4.01
CA THR A 43 29.97 -3.17 5.28
C THR A 43 29.79 -1.66 5.33
N ASP A 44 29.17 -1.16 6.39
CA ASP A 44 28.95 0.27 6.58
C ASP A 44 30.25 1.03 6.91
N ARG A 45 30.20 2.36 6.94
CA ARG A 45 31.35 3.22 7.26
C ARG A 45 31.91 3.01 8.66
N LYS A 46 31.17 2.37 9.54
CA LYS A 46 31.56 2.05 10.93
C LYS A 46 32.15 0.66 11.07
N GLY A 47 32.24 -0.09 9.97
CA GLY A 47 32.71 -1.47 9.96
C GLY A 47 31.66 -2.52 10.31
N ASN A 48 30.38 -2.16 10.44
CA ASN A 48 29.33 -3.12 10.72
C ASN A 48 28.90 -3.84 9.44
N LYS A 49 28.76 -5.15 9.52
CA LYS A 49 28.24 -5.96 8.42
C LYS A 49 26.72 -5.84 8.38
N ILE A 50 26.18 -5.41 7.24
CA ILE A 50 24.76 -5.37 6.93
C ILE A 50 24.44 -6.55 6.02
N ASN A 51 23.61 -7.47 6.50
CA ASN A 51 23.23 -8.65 5.72
C ASN A 51 22.29 -8.26 4.58
N GLY A 52 22.40 -8.96 3.46
CA GLY A 52 21.60 -8.75 2.29
C GLY A 52 20.34 -9.63 2.22
N PHE A 53 19.54 -9.43 1.17
CA PHE A 53 18.36 -10.27 0.91
C PHE A 53 18.72 -11.74 0.74
N LYS A 54 19.93 -12.06 0.24
CA LYS A 54 20.39 -13.43 0.09
C LYS A 54 20.48 -14.20 1.41
N ASP A 55 20.72 -13.48 2.51
CA ASP A 55 20.83 -14.05 3.85
C ASP A 55 19.46 -14.07 4.60
N SER A 56 18.39 -13.53 3.96
CA SER A 56 17.07 -13.43 4.55
C SER A 56 16.42 -14.81 4.69
N ALA A 57 15.81 -15.08 5.84
CA ALA A 57 14.98 -16.26 6.06
C ALA A 57 13.55 -16.13 5.48
N PHE A 58 13.14 -14.93 5.05
CA PHE A 58 11.80 -14.69 4.55
C PHE A 58 11.60 -15.24 3.14
N CYS A 59 10.56 -16.03 2.93
CA CYS A 59 10.17 -16.55 1.62
C CYS A 59 9.93 -15.45 0.58
N LEU A 60 9.46 -14.26 1.00
CA LEU A 60 9.28 -13.09 0.14
C LEU A 60 10.58 -12.62 -0.53
N SER A 61 11.73 -12.97 0.03
CA SER A 61 13.05 -12.63 -0.53
C SER A 61 13.57 -13.67 -1.52
N ASN A 62 12.91 -14.83 -1.68
CA ASN A 62 13.44 -15.92 -2.51
C ASN A 62 13.62 -15.52 -3.98
N TYR A 63 12.69 -14.76 -4.55
CA TYR A 63 12.85 -14.25 -5.90
C TYR A 63 14.00 -13.24 -5.98
N LEU A 64 14.11 -12.31 -5.03
CA LEU A 64 15.17 -11.30 -4.99
C LEU A 64 16.57 -11.91 -4.94
N LYS A 65 16.75 -13.06 -4.27
CA LYS A 65 18.02 -13.77 -4.19
C LYS A 65 18.54 -14.21 -5.56
N GLN A 66 17.65 -14.48 -6.50
CA GLN A 66 17.97 -15.00 -7.82
C GLN A 66 18.20 -13.87 -8.84
N CYS A 67 17.63 -12.66 -8.62
CA CYS A 67 17.77 -11.56 -9.54
C CYS A 67 19.20 -11.02 -9.57
N SER A 68 19.71 -10.70 -10.76
CA SER A 68 20.98 -10.00 -10.96
C SER A 68 20.81 -8.47 -11.06
N LYS A 69 19.60 -8.01 -11.36
CA LYS A 69 19.20 -6.62 -11.51
C LYS A 69 17.80 -6.42 -10.96
N TRP A 70 17.37 -5.15 -10.83
CA TRP A 70 16.01 -4.84 -10.35
C TRP A 70 15.39 -3.79 -11.26
N THR A 71 14.75 -4.24 -12.33
CA THR A 71 14.11 -3.39 -13.34
C THR A 71 12.60 -3.65 -13.36
N ILE A 72 11.91 -2.99 -14.29
CA ILE A 72 10.46 -3.18 -14.45
C ILE A 72 10.09 -4.64 -14.76
N ASP A 73 10.95 -5.36 -15.46
CA ASP A 73 10.68 -6.75 -15.84
C ASP A 73 10.70 -7.67 -14.60
N GLU A 74 11.70 -7.52 -13.74
CA GLU A 74 11.78 -8.26 -12.49
C GLU A 74 10.63 -7.92 -11.53
N ILE A 75 10.21 -6.65 -11.48
CA ILE A 75 9.05 -6.22 -10.68
C ILE A 75 7.76 -6.90 -11.17
N LYS A 76 7.53 -6.91 -12.49
CA LYS A 76 6.34 -7.54 -13.08
C LYS A 76 6.33 -9.06 -12.91
N GLU A 77 7.48 -9.70 -13.12
CA GLU A 77 7.60 -11.15 -12.91
C GLU A 77 7.33 -11.52 -11.45
N ARG A 78 7.92 -10.78 -10.51
CA ARG A 78 7.65 -10.98 -9.09
C ARG A 78 6.18 -10.73 -8.74
N GLN A 79 5.56 -9.72 -9.34
CA GLN A 79 4.12 -9.45 -9.16
C GLN A 79 3.29 -10.67 -9.51
N GLN A 80 3.58 -11.31 -10.65
CA GLN A 80 2.85 -12.49 -11.11
C GLN A 80 3.04 -13.67 -10.14
N ILE A 81 4.28 -13.94 -9.73
CA ILE A 81 4.60 -15.02 -8.77
C ILE A 81 3.87 -14.80 -7.44
N LEU A 82 3.87 -13.57 -6.93
CA LEU A 82 3.22 -13.25 -5.67
C LEU A 82 1.69 -13.35 -5.77
N LEU A 83 1.11 -12.92 -6.90
CA LEU A 83 -0.33 -13.01 -7.15
C LEU A 83 -0.78 -14.48 -7.22
N GLU A 84 -0.06 -15.32 -7.94
CA GLU A 84 -0.36 -16.75 -8.03
C GLU A 84 -0.29 -17.45 -6.67
N ASN A 85 0.76 -17.15 -5.89
CA ASN A 85 0.88 -17.67 -4.53
C ASN A 85 -0.25 -17.17 -3.62
N PHE A 86 -0.61 -15.89 -3.74
CA PHE A 86 -1.71 -15.30 -2.98
C PHE A 86 -3.03 -16.01 -3.28
N LEU A 87 -3.39 -16.16 -4.56
CA LEU A 87 -4.64 -16.81 -4.98
C LEU A 87 -4.68 -18.30 -4.63
N ARG A 88 -3.52 -18.95 -4.55
CA ARG A 88 -3.42 -20.34 -4.07
C ARG A 88 -3.69 -20.47 -2.58
N LEU A 89 -3.18 -19.51 -1.78
CA LEU A 89 -3.36 -19.53 -0.32
C LEU A 89 -4.72 -18.99 0.10
N TRP A 90 -5.22 -18.00 -0.62
CA TRP A 90 -6.52 -17.34 -0.40
C TRP A 90 -7.32 -17.35 -1.71
N PRO A 91 -7.89 -18.49 -2.09
CA PRO A 91 -8.70 -18.57 -3.28
C PRO A 91 -9.92 -17.65 -3.17
N MET A 92 -10.27 -17.01 -4.27
CA MET A 92 -11.50 -16.23 -4.33
C MET A 92 -12.70 -17.15 -4.11
N ILE A 93 -13.38 -16.97 -3.00
CA ILE A 93 -14.60 -17.72 -2.69
C ILE A 93 -15.74 -17.01 -3.43
N LYS A 94 -16.44 -17.75 -4.28
CA LYS A 94 -17.70 -17.28 -4.85
C LYS A 94 -18.72 -17.24 -3.72
N THR A 95 -19.24 -16.07 -3.43
CA THR A 95 -20.28 -15.89 -2.42
C THR A 95 -21.50 -15.23 -3.06
N GLU A 96 -22.68 -15.66 -2.66
CA GLU A 96 -23.94 -15.00 -2.95
C GLU A 96 -24.25 -13.89 -1.93
N TYR A 97 -23.31 -13.63 -1.03
CA TYR A 97 -23.47 -12.58 -0.04
C TYR A 97 -23.66 -11.23 -0.72
N VAL A 98 -24.81 -10.65 -0.55
CA VAL A 98 -25.11 -9.27 -0.88
C VAL A 98 -24.89 -8.47 0.40
N PRO A 99 -23.96 -7.51 0.42
CA PRO A 99 -23.81 -6.64 1.58
C PRO A 99 -25.15 -5.99 1.90
N LEU A 100 -25.57 -6.04 3.15
CA LEU A 100 -26.71 -5.25 3.58
C LEU A 100 -26.44 -3.80 3.24
N GLU A 101 -27.36 -3.17 2.51
CA GLU A 101 -27.31 -1.71 2.32
C GLU A 101 -27.24 -1.09 3.71
N LYS A 102 -26.24 -0.28 3.94
CA LYS A 102 -26.13 0.47 5.19
C LYS A 102 -27.32 1.43 5.23
N GLU A 103 -28.24 1.19 6.12
CA GLU A 103 -29.26 2.19 6.45
C GLU A 103 -28.52 3.39 7.07
N TYR A 104 -28.63 4.53 6.43
CA TYR A 104 -28.06 5.76 6.94
C TYR A 104 -29.13 6.55 7.65
N GLU A 105 -28.84 6.89 8.88
CA GLU A 105 -29.72 7.69 9.72
C GLU A 105 -29.56 9.17 9.36
N LEU A 106 -30.70 9.87 9.19
CA LEU A 106 -30.74 11.31 9.05
C LEU A 106 -30.84 11.93 10.45
N VAL A 107 -29.80 12.66 10.83
CA VAL A 107 -29.73 13.32 12.13
C VAL A 107 -29.70 14.83 11.92
N SER A 108 -30.44 15.55 12.77
CA SER A 108 -30.39 17.01 12.81
C SER A 108 -29.15 17.48 13.56
N PHE A 109 -28.54 18.57 13.14
CA PHE A 109 -27.50 19.23 13.91
C PHE A 109 -28.00 19.89 15.20
N ASP A 110 -29.32 20.13 15.29
CA ASP A 110 -29.96 20.71 16.48
C ASP A 110 -30.37 19.60 17.50
N ASP A 111 -30.00 18.37 17.26
CA ASP A 111 -30.30 17.25 18.16
C ASP A 111 -29.16 17.11 19.18
N ASP A 112 -29.35 17.70 20.34
CA ASP A 112 -28.39 17.66 21.44
C ASP A 112 -28.19 16.27 22.08
N GLU A 113 -29.10 15.33 21.82
CA GLU A 113 -29.00 13.96 22.32
C GLU A 113 -28.14 13.07 21.44
N TYR A 114 -27.82 13.51 20.22
CA TYR A 114 -27.09 12.69 19.24
C TYR A 114 -25.59 12.99 19.23
N GLU A 115 -24.80 12.03 19.66
CA GLU A 115 -23.35 12.14 19.62
C GLU A 115 -22.79 11.86 18.23
N LEU A 116 -22.23 12.88 17.60
CA LEU A 116 -21.59 12.82 16.28
C LEU A 116 -20.13 12.34 16.33
N SER A 117 -19.53 12.28 17.53
CA SER A 117 -18.15 11.82 17.72
C SER A 117 -17.97 10.41 17.18
N TRP A 118 -16.88 10.20 16.41
CA TRP A 118 -16.55 8.91 15.79
C TRP A 118 -17.51 8.40 14.72
N ARG A 119 -18.51 9.18 14.32
CA ARG A 119 -19.43 8.84 13.23
C ARG A 119 -18.85 9.26 11.88
N GLN A 120 -19.12 8.44 10.87
CA GLN A 120 -18.74 8.74 9.49
C GLN A 120 -19.92 9.45 8.81
N ILE A 121 -19.66 10.63 8.26
CA ILE A 121 -20.62 11.32 7.40
C ILE A 121 -20.47 10.84 5.95
N ILE A 122 -21.59 10.68 5.27
CA ILE A 122 -21.65 10.33 3.83
C ILE A 122 -22.36 11.40 3.00
N GLY A 123 -22.98 12.35 3.64
CA GLY A 123 -23.69 13.46 3.00
C GLY A 123 -24.43 14.30 4.03
N TYR A 124 -24.89 15.44 3.58
CA TYR A 124 -25.72 16.35 4.38
C TYR A 124 -26.84 16.92 3.52
N ARG A 125 -27.85 17.49 4.17
CA ARG A 125 -28.94 18.21 3.52
C ARG A 125 -28.92 19.66 3.98
N TYR A 126 -28.83 20.58 3.03
CA TYR A 126 -28.89 21.99 3.29
C TYR A 126 -29.87 22.64 2.30
N ARG A 127 -30.79 23.52 2.78
CA ARG A 127 -31.83 24.16 2.00
C ARG A 127 -32.59 23.19 1.07
N ASN A 128 -32.90 22.02 1.56
CA ASN A 128 -33.59 20.94 0.86
C ASN A 128 -32.80 20.24 -0.27
N GLU A 129 -31.54 20.59 -0.47
CA GLU A 129 -30.63 19.94 -1.40
C GLU A 129 -29.72 18.93 -0.68
N ARG A 130 -29.49 17.80 -1.32
CA ARG A 130 -28.60 16.74 -0.80
C ARG A 130 -27.21 16.92 -1.41
N HIS A 131 -26.20 16.91 -0.54
CA HIS A 131 -24.79 16.96 -0.90
C HIS A 131 -24.10 15.71 -0.39
N ALA A 132 -23.43 14.95 -1.28
CA ALA A 132 -22.60 13.84 -0.89
C ALA A 132 -21.23 14.36 -0.44
N VAL A 133 -20.72 13.82 0.68
CA VAL A 133 -19.37 14.12 1.19
C VAL A 133 -18.78 12.86 1.79
N SER A 134 -17.45 12.77 1.82
CA SER A 134 -16.72 11.63 2.32
C SER A 134 -16.23 11.82 3.77
N ASN A 135 -16.24 13.05 4.26
CA ASN A 135 -15.79 13.39 5.61
C ASN A 135 -16.34 14.75 6.09
N TRP A 136 -16.20 15.00 7.38
CA TRP A 136 -16.69 16.23 8.02
C TRP A 136 -16.00 17.50 7.53
N VAL A 137 -14.72 17.43 7.16
CA VAL A 137 -13.97 18.59 6.66
C VAL A 137 -14.53 19.04 5.31
N GLU A 138 -14.80 18.09 4.41
CA GLU A 138 -15.40 18.37 3.11
C GLU A 138 -16.77 19.04 3.26
N MET A 139 -17.59 18.56 4.18
CA MET A 139 -18.88 19.18 4.48
C MET A 139 -18.71 20.65 4.92
N LEU A 140 -17.78 20.91 5.85
CA LEU A 140 -17.55 22.26 6.37
C LEU A 140 -17.07 23.23 5.29
N VAL A 141 -16.28 22.75 4.33
CA VAL A 141 -15.80 23.55 3.19
C VAL A 141 -16.95 23.88 2.23
N HIS A 142 -17.91 22.97 2.04
CA HIS A 142 -19.05 23.19 1.15
C HIS A 142 -20.08 24.18 1.70
N ILE A 143 -20.16 24.37 3.02
CA ILE A 143 -21.14 25.24 3.69
C ILE A 143 -20.65 26.69 3.77
N GLN A 144 -19.37 26.96 3.57
CA GLN A 144 -18.81 28.31 3.52
C GLN A 144 -19.17 29.04 2.22
#